data_5e5fe465749969c2d04d148dd8dcf24d
#
_entry.id   5e5fe465749969c2d04d148dd8dcf24d
#
_cell.length_a   1.000
_cell.length_b   1.000
_cell.length_c   1.000
_cell.angle_alpha   90.00
_cell.angle_beta   90.00
_cell.angle_gamma   90.00
#
_symmetry.space_group_name_H-M   'P 1'
#
loop_
_entity.id
_entity.type
_entity.pdbx_description
1 polymer ?
#
loop_
_entity_poly.entity_id
_entity_poly.type
_entity_poly.pdbx_seq_one_letter_code
_entity_poly.pdbx_strand_id
1 'polypeptide(L)'
;MGCVCFIFDMLGYADSQQISRQLAHGFKYQRPKLEGKERWGLFSAQAEMRLQSVMGIQTWNSIRCLDFLESLPDVDGKRLAVTGGSGGGTQTILLGALDPRPIAAFPNGMVSTSMQGGCTCENCTLLRIGTGNVELAALFAPKPQAMTSADDWTREMMTKGYPELQQLYAMLGVKENVYCRPMLHFGHNYNYVSRATMYSWFNKHMKLGLEEPIIEDDWEPLTKAEYTVWNDDHPQPPGGEEYEVSLTKYLAEKSDAQMKALMPKNKDALEKFRTVVGGAFQSIIGRGL
;
A
#
# COMPACT_ATOMS: atom_id res chain seq x y z
N MET A 1 -20.31 -9.10 -8.28
CA MET A 1 -19.40 -8.86 -9.40
C MET A 1 -18.71 -10.13 -9.92
N GLY A 2 -18.88 -11.28 -9.30
CA GLY A 2 -18.21 -12.53 -9.70
C GLY A 2 -16.69 -12.52 -9.52
N CYS A 3 -16.19 -11.68 -8.63
CA CYS A 3 -14.76 -11.61 -8.28
C CYS A 3 -14.53 -12.31 -6.94
N VAL A 4 -13.39 -12.99 -6.80
CA VAL A 4 -12.85 -13.34 -5.48
C VAL A 4 -12.37 -12.05 -4.82
N CYS A 5 -12.89 -11.74 -3.63
CA CYS A 5 -12.48 -10.57 -2.86
C CYS A 5 -11.69 -11.04 -1.63
N PHE A 6 -10.45 -10.62 -1.53
CA PHE A 6 -9.58 -10.91 -0.39
C PHE A 6 -9.34 -9.63 0.41
N ILE A 7 -9.78 -9.64 1.66
CA ILE A 7 -9.57 -8.55 2.62
C ILE A 7 -8.66 -9.09 3.70
N PHE A 8 -7.57 -8.39 3.96
CA PHE A 8 -6.65 -8.74 5.04
C PHE A 8 -6.58 -7.63 6.06
N ASP A 9 -6.33 -8.01 7.30
CA ASP A 9 -6.20 -7.06 8.39
C ASP A 9 -4.90 -6.27 8.29
N MET A 10 -4.99 -4.96 8.39
CA MET A 10 -3.80 -4.12 8.58
C MET A 10 -3.17 -4.41 9.94
N LEU A 11 -1.86 -4.22 10.04
CA LEU A 11 -1.13 -4.39 11.30
C LEU A 11 -1.83 -3.66 12.45
N GLY A 12 -2.06 -4.37 13.54
CA GLY A 12 -2.71 -3.86 14.74
C GLY A 12 -4.23 -3.79 14.69
N TYR A 13 -4.87 -4.25 13.61
CA TYR A 13 -6.33 -4.36 13.54
C TYR A 13 -6.77 -5.82 13.60
N ALA A 14 -8.03 -6.01 14.04
CA ALA A 14 -8.72 -7.30 14.12
C ALA A 14 -7.81 -8.44 14.61
N ASP A 15 -7.53 -9.42 13.79
CA ASP A 15 -6.70 -10.58 14.14
C ASP A 15 -5.18 -10.37 13.90
N SER A 16 -4.76 -9.27 13.27
CA SER A 16 -3.36 -8.95 12.99
C SER A 16 -2.71 -8.12 14.11
N GLN A 17 -2.65 -8.67 15.33
CA GLN A 17 -2.25 -7.93 16.53
C GLN A 17 -0.84 -8.27 17.06
N GLN A 18 0.00 -8.95 16.30
CA GLN A 18 1.40 -9.21 16.68
C GLN A 18 2.19 -7.91 16.90
N ILE A 19 1.88 -6.89 16.08
CA ILE A 19 2.25 -5.48 16.33
C ILE A 19 0.99 -4.76 16.81
N SER A 20 1.05 -4.10 17.95
CA SER A 20 -0.13 -3.46 18.52
C SER A 20 -0.69 -2.35 17.65
N ARG A 21 -2.01 -2.15 17.67
CA ARG A 21 -2.67 -1.01 17.01
C ARG A 21 -2.06 0.33 17.43
N GLN A 22 -1.72 0.46 18.70
CA GLN A 22 -1.13 1.68 19.21
C GLN A 22 0.23 1.99 18.56
N LEU A 23 1.03 0.98 18.25
CA LEU A 23 2.29 1.15 17.56
C LEU A 23 2.08 1.39 16.06
N ALA A 24 1.19 0.64 15.43
CA ALA A 24 0.98 0.66 13.98
C ALA A 24 0.19 1.88 13.47
N HIS A 25 -0.70 2.46 14.29
CA HIS A 25 -1.67 3.48 13.85
C HIS A 25 -1.64 4.78 14.69
N GLY A 26 -0.48 5.18 15.16
CA GLY A 26 -0.31 6.46 15.82
C GLY A 26 1.07 7.01 15.58
N PHE A 27 1.25 8.33 15.60
CA PHE A 27 2.58 8.92 15.64
C PHE A 27 3.22 8.65 16.98
N LYS A 28 4.44 8.10 16.99
CA LYS A 28 5.06 7.54 18.19
C LYS A 28 6.26 8.34 18.66
N TYR A 29 6.43 8.26 19.94
CA TYR A 29 7.54 8.78 20.71
C TYR A 29 8.62 7.70 20.88
N GLN A 30 9.78 8.14 21.24
CA GLN A 30 10.92 7.26 21.55
C GLN A 30 10.59 6.29 22.69
N ARG A 31 11.10 5.09 22.56
CA ARG A 31 11.01 4.03 23.58
C ARG A 31 12.42 3.63 24.02
N PRO A 32 13.00 4.26 25.09
CA PRO A 32 14.41 4.11 25.44
C PRO A 32 14.90 2.66 25.56
N LYS A 33 14.04 1.74 25.99
CA LYS A 33 14.36 0.31 26.08
C LYS A 33 14.54 -0.37 24.71
N LEU A 34 14.10 0.26 23.63
CA LEU A 34 14.12 -0.24 22.26
C LEU A 34 14.93 0.67 21.33
N GLU A 35 15.95 1.37 21.85
CA GLU A 35 16.87 2.23 21.08
C GLU A 35 18.30 1.65 21.01
N GLY A 36 18.52 0.49 21.62
CA GLY A 36 19.86 -0.12 21.72
C GLY A 36 20.32 -0.76 20.41
N LYS A 37 21.64 -0.95 20.28
CA LYS A 37 22.25 -1.61 19.10
C LYS A 37 21.85 -3.08 18.99
N GLU A 38 21.68 -3.75 20.13
CA GLU A 38 21.36 -5.18 20.20
C GLU A 38 19.85 -5.43 20.38
N ARG A 39 19.09 -4.39 20.72
CA ARG A 39 17.66 -4.48 20.96
C ARG A 39 17.00 -3.18 20.54
N TRP A 40 16.30 -3.21 19.43
CA TRP A 40 15.59 -2.05 18.91
C TRP A 40 14.20 -2.42 18.41
N GLY A 41 13.30 -1.46 18.43
CA GLY A 41 11.97 -1.55 17.88
C GLY A 41 11.77 -0.64 16.68
N LEU A 42 10.61 -0.70 16.09
CA LEU A 42 10.17 0.24 15.05
C LEU A 42 10.20 1.68 15.61
N PHE A 43 10.49 2.66 14.77
CA PHE A 43 10.67 4.08 15.11
C PHE A 43 11.91 4.40 15.96
N SER A 44 12.78 3.44 16.22
CA SER A 44 14.10 3.71 16.78
C SER A 44 15.06 4.23 15.72
N ALA A 45 16.16 4.88 16.15
CA ALA A 45 17.24 5.27 15.25
C ALA A 45 17.79 4.07 14.45
N GLN A 46 17.86 2.90 15.07
CA GLN A 46 18.31 1.66 14.42
C GLN A 46 17.35 1.21 13.31
N ALA A 47 16.04 1.28 13.55
CA ALA A 47 15.03 0.94 12.54
C ALA A 47 15.03 1.96 11.40
N GLU A 48 15.09 3.25 11.70
CA GLU A 48 15.13 4.34 10.69
C GLU A 48 16.35 4.23 9.77
N MET A 49 17.53 3.98 10.33
CA MET A 49 18.75 3.76 9.55
C MET A 49 18.69 2.53 8.63
N ARG A 50 17.82 1.58 8.91
CA ARG A 50 17.59 0.35 8.13
C ARG A 50 16.33 0.42 7.27
N LEU A 51 15.65 1.56 7.24
CA LEU A 51 14.36 1.76 6.55
C LEU A 51 13.27 0.76 6.98
N GLN A 52 13.32 0.30 8.22
CA GLN A 52 12.32 -0.57 8.82
C GLN A 52 11.11 0.28 9.27
N SER A 53 9.95 0.03 8.72
CA SER A 53 8.75 0.80 9.03
C SER A 53 7.49 -0.07 9.01
N VAL A 54 6.46 0.36 9.73
CA VAL A 54 5.12 -0.25 9.69
C VAL A 54 4.58 -0.25 8.26
N MET A 55 4.74 0.86 7.54
CA MET A 55 4.29 0.96 6.15
C MET A 55 4.99 -0.06 5.25
N GLY A 56 6.30 -0.25 5.39
CA GLY A 56 7.05 -1.26 4.64
C GLY A 56 6.56 -2.68 4.91
N ILE A 57 6.29 -3.01 6.18
CA ILE A 57 5.75 -4.33 6.56
C ILE A 57 4.36 -4.53 5.96
N GLN A 58 3.47 -3.55 6.05
CA GLN A 58 2.12 -3.63 5.45
C GLN A 58 2.17 -3.78 3.93
N THR A 59 3.03 -3.04 3.27
CA THR A 59 3.22 -3.15 1.82
C THR A 59 3.75 -4.54 1.43
N TRP A 60 4.67 -5.10 2.22
CA TRP A 60 5.13 -6.47 2.05
C TRP A 60 3.98 -7.47 2.22
N ASN A 61 3.14 -7.29 3.24
CA ASN A 61 1.96 -8.13 3.43
C ASN A 61 1.01 -8.05 2.22
N SER A 62 0.79 -6.85 1.67
CA SER A 62 -0.01 -6.68 0.45
C SER A 62 0.54 -7.49 -0.74
N ILE A 63 1.86 -7.50 -0.93
CA ILE A 63 2.52 -8.31 -1.95
C ILE A 63 2.29 -9.82 -1.68
N ARG A 64 2.41 -10.26 -0.42
CA ARG A 64 2.15 -11.66 -0.06
C ARG A 64 0.68 -12.06 -0.25
N CYS A 65 -0.26 -11.13 -0.08
CA CYS A 65 -1.67 -11.38 -0.40
C CYS A 65 -1.88 -11.66 -1.90
N LEU A 66 -1.14 -10.98 -2.78
CA LEU A 66 -1.19 -11.32 -4.21
C LEU A 66 -0.64 -12.72 -4.49
N ASP A 67 0.45 -13.12 -3.83
CA ASP A 67 0.99 -14.47 -3.97
C ASP A 67 -0.03 -15.53 -3.52
N PHE A 68 -0.73 -15.26 -2.41
CA PHE A 68 -1.78 -16.14 -1.91
C PHE A 68 -2.93 -16.24 -2.92
N LEU A 69 -3.41 -15.12 -3.44
CA LEU A 69 -4.47 -15.10 -4.44
C LEU A 69 -4.09 -15.89 -5.69
N GLU A 70 -2.87 -15.73 -6.21
CA GLU A 70 -2.39 -16.49 -7.37
C GLU A 70 -2.27 -18.00 -7.09
N SER A 71 -2.16 -18.41 -5.83
CA SER A 71 -2.10 -19.84 -5.47
C SER A 71 -3.47 -20.52 -5.44
N LEU A 72 -4.56 -19.73 -5.47
CA LEU A 72 -5.92 -20.26 -5.43
C LEU A 72 -6.36 -20.75 -6.82
N PRO A 73 -6.95 -21.94 -6.92
CA PRO A 73 -7.34 -22.54 -8.21
C PRO A 73 -8.44 -21.76 -8.94
N ASP A 74 -9.27 -21.01 -8.21
CA ASP A 74 -10.41 -20.27 -8.74
C ASP A 74 -10.09 -18.80 -9.05
N VAL A 75 -8.82 -18.38 -8.91
CA VAL A 75 -8.36 -17.03 -9.18
C VAL A 75 -7.62 -16.94 -10.51
N ASP A 76 -8.06 -16.03 -11.37
CA ASP A 76 -7.31 -15.66 -12.55
C ASP A 76 -6.21 -14.64 -12.18
N GLY A 77 -4.99 -15.13 -11.96
CA GLY A 77 -3.82 -14.32 -11.60
C GLY A 77 -3.44 -13.24 -12.63
N LYS A 78 -4.02 -13.27 -13.84
CA LYS A 78 -3.83 -12.22 -14.85
C LYS A 78 -4.83 -11.08 -14.74
N ARG A 79 -5.82 -11.20 -13.88
CA ARG A 79 -6.87 -10.20 -13.65
C ARG A 79 -6.98 -9.81 -12.17
N LEU A 80 -5.86 -9.45 -11.56
CA LEU A 80 -5.82 -8.92 -10.21
C LEU A 80 -6.06 -7.41 -10.22
N ALA A 81 -6.84 -6.92 -9.26
CA ALA A 81 -7.07 -5.50 -9.04
C ALA A 81 -6.92 -5.16 -7.56
N VAL A 82 -6.66 -3.91 -7.27
CA VAL A 82 -6.46 -3.44 -5.89
C VAL A 82 -7.29 -2.20 -5.61
N THR A 83 -7.94 -2.21 -4.45
CA THR A 83 -8.68 -1.04 -3.94
C THR A 83 -8.58 -0.97 -2.43
N GLY A 84 -8.81 0.23 -1.89
CA GLY A 84 -8.89 0.48 -0.47
C GLY A 84 -9.20 1.94 -0.20
N GLY A 85 -9.82 2.23 0.94
CA GLY A 85 -10.12 3.58 1.38
C GLY A 85 -9.12 4.08 2.41
N SER A 86 -8.78 5.38 2.39
CA SER A 86 -7.91 6.00 3.40
C SER A 86 -6.54 5.29 3.49
N GLY A 87 -6.17 4.74 4.62
CA GLY A 87 -4.96 3.89 4.76
C GLY A 87 -4.93 2.73 3.77
N GLY A 88 -6.08 2.14 3.44
CA GLY A 88 -6.20 1.17 2.34
C GLY A 88 -5.94 1.78 0.97
N GLY A 89 -6.26 3.06 0.78
CA GLY A 89 -5.88 3.84 -0.41
C GLY A 89 -4.37 4.00 -0.52
N THR A 90 -3.67 4.26 0.59
CA THR A 90 -2.20 4.27 0.64
C THR A 90 -1.62 2.92 0.23
N GLN A 91 -2.17 1.82 0.76
CA GLN A 91 -1.72 0.47 0.38
C GLN A 91 -2.00 0.18 -1.10
N THR A 92 -3.12 0.67 -1.64
CA THR A 92 -3.45 0.56 -3.07
C THR A 92 -2.41 1.26 -3.94
N ILE A 93 -2.04 2.49 -3.60
CA ILE A 93 -1.02 3.27 -4.32
C ILE A 93 0.33 2.56 -4.28
N LEU A 94 0.76 2.15 -3.08
CA LEU A 94 2.07 1.52 -2.90
C LEU A 94 2.17 0.15 -3.57
N LEU A 95 1.14 -0.69 -3.42
CA LEU A 95 1.11 -1.98 -4.09
C LEU A 95 1.13 -1.81 -5.62
N GLY A 96 0.34 -0.87 -6.15
CA GLY A 96 0.33 -0.58 -7.57
C GLY A 96 1.67 -0.05 -8.11
N ALA A 97 2.40 0.73 -7.29
CA ALA A 97 3.71 1.25 -7.65
C ALA A 97 4.82 0.19 -7.65
N LEU A 98 4.72 -0.82 -6.78
CA LEU A 98 5.79 -1.78 -6.52
C LEU A 98 5.58 -3.15 -7.16
N ASP A 99 4.33 -3.57 -7.39
CA ASP A 99 4.01 -4.88 -7.93
C ASP A 99 3.35 -4.76 -9.32
N PRO A 100 3.88 -5.42 -10.33
CA PRO A 100 3.34 -5.32 -11.68
C PRO A 100 2.03 -6.11 -11.90
N ARG A 101 1.63 -6.99 -11.01
CA ARG A 101 0.48 -7.90 -11.18
C ARG A 101 -0.89 -7.22 -11.21
N PRO A 102 -1.20 -6.22 -10.37
CA PRO A 102 -2.48 -5.53 -10.49
C PRO A 102 -2.62 -4.87 -11.85
N ILE A 103 -3.74 -5.15 -12.54
CA ILE A 103 -4.05 -4.58 -13.85
C ILE A 103 -4.94 -3.34 -13.76
N ALA A 104 -5.62 -3.14 -12.62
CA ALA A 104 -6.45 -1.97 -12.34
C ALA A 104 -6.33 -1.59 -10.85
N ALA A 105 -6.47 -0.30 -10.55
CA ALA A 105 -6.39 0.22 -9.19
C ALA A 105 -7.50 1.24 -8.92
N PHE A 106 -7.93 1.28 -7.64
CA PHE A 106 -8.88 2.28 -7.15
C PHE A 106 -8.51 2.77 -5.74
N PRO A 107 -7.47 3.64 -5.60
CA PRO A 107 -7.12 4.26 -4.31
C PRO A 107 -8.16 5.31 -3.92
N ASN A 108 -9.06 4.99 -2.99
CA ASN A 108 -10.12 5.88 -2.57
C ASN A 108 -9.68 6.78 -1.40
N GLY A 109 -9.95 8.09 -1.47
CA GLY A 109 -9.79 9.03 -0.37
C GLY A 109 -8.34 9.18 0.13
N MET A 110 -7.32 9.01 -0.72
CA MET A 110 -5.92 9.13 -0.33
C MET A 110 -5.03 9.86 -1.33
N VAL A 111 -5.28 9.80 -2.63
CA VAL A 111 -4.48 10.58 -3.59
C VAL A 111 -4.76 12.05 -3.36
N SER A 112 -3.73 12.81 -2.99
CA SER A 112 -3.86 14.21 -2.58
C SER A 112 -2.54 14.95 -2.69
N THR A 113 -2.61 16.24 -2.93
CA THR A 113 -1.46 17.16 -2.89
C THR A 113 -1.27 17.82 -1.51
N SER A 114 -2.28 17.72 -0.63
CA SER A 114 -2.30 18.44 0.65
C SER A 114 -1.97 17.58 1.86
N MET A 115 -2.06 16.26 1.73
CA MET A 115 -1.77 15.32 2.82
C MET A 115 -1.18 14.03 2.25
N GLN A 116 -0.30 13.42 2.99
CA GLN A 116 0.38 12.19 2.59
C GLN A 116 -0.06 10.95 3.38
N GLY A 117 -0.65 11.15 4.54
CA GLY A 117 -1.16 10.11 5.42
C GLY A 117 -1.27 10.61 6.85
N GLY A 118 -2.28 10.14 7.56
CA GLY A 118 -2.64 10.57 8.91
C GLY A 118 -2.03 9.74 10.03
N CYS A 119 -1.35 8.64 9.73
CA CYS A 119 -0.75 7.78 10.74
C CYS A 119 0.57 7.15 10.29
N THR A 120 1.22 6.43 11.20
CA THR A 120 2.52 5.77 10.97
C THR A 120 2.47 4.69 9.90
N CYS A 121 1.32 4.06 9.70
CA CYS A 121 1.13 3.03 8.67
C CYS A 121 1.10 3.59 7.24
N GLU A 122 0.98 4.89 7.09
CA GLU A 122 0.91 5.60 5.82
C GLU A 122 2.17 6.43 5.53
N ASN A 123 3.14 6.37 6.43
CA ASN A 123 4.37 7.16 6.36
C ASN A 123 5.60 6.30 6.64
N CYS A 124 6.71 6.64 6.00
CA CYS A 124 8.02 6.15 6.40
C CYS A 124 9.09 7.19 6.07
N THR A 125 10.23 7.05 6.74
CA THR A 125 11.39 7.91 6.53
C THR A 125 11.87 7.82 5.08
N LEU A 126 12.22 8.95 4.51
CA LEU A 126 12.78 9.16 3.17
C LEU A 126 11.84 8.90 1.99
N LEU A 127 10.67 8.27 2.17
CA LEU A 127 9.76 7.97 1.05
C LEU A 127 9.31 9.23 0.30
N ARG A 128 9.18 10.33 1.02
CA ARG A 128 8.52 11.54 0.50
C ARG A 128 9.47 12.71 0.24
N ILE A 129 10.72 12.41 -0.03
CA ILE A 129 11.68 13.41 -0.45
C ILE A 129 11.37 13.84 -1.89
N GLY A 130 10.82 15.04 -2.04
CA GLY A 130 10.43 15.58 -3.36
C GLY A 130 9.25 14.82 -4.02
N THR A 131 8.53 13.97 -3.29
CA THR A 131 7.40 13.18 -3.81
C THR A 131 6.20 13.26 -2.89
N GLY A 132 5.01 13.06 -3.44
CA GLY A 132 3.75 12.97 -2.73
C GLY A 132 2.88 11.81 -3.20
N ASN A 133 1.63 11.83 -2.80
CA ASN A 133 0.69 10.78 -3.18
C ASN A 133 0.36 10.80 -4.68
N VAL A 134 0.43 11.96 -5.31
CA VAL A 134 0.17 12.09 -6.76
C VAL A 134 1.28 11.41 -7.56
N GLU A 135 2.55 11.66 -7.22
CA GLU A 135 3.71 11.05 -7.87
C GLU A 135 3.76 9.55 -7.62
N LEU A 136 3.43 9.10 -6.40
CA LEU A 136 3.35 7.66 -6.11
C LEU A 136 2.22 6.98 -6.90
N ALA A 137 1.05 7.63 -7.03
CA ALA A 137 -0.04 7.14 -7.86
C ALA A 137 0.33 7.14 -9.36
N ALA A 138 1.15 8.08 -9.81
CA ALA A 138 1.65 8.16 -11.18
C ALA A 138 2.49 6.94 -11.59
N LEU A 139 3.13 6.25 -10.64
CA LEU A 139 3.90 5.02 -10.90
C LEU A 139 3.04 3.85 -11.40
N PHE A 140 1.71 3.92 -11.26
CA PHE A 140 0.81 2.91 -11.81
C PHE A 140 0.56 3.07 -13.33
N ALA A 141 0.83 4.26 -13.88
CA ALA A 141 0.69 4.50 -15.32
C ALA A 141 1.56 3.52 -16.15
N PRO A 142 1.08 3.06 -17.30
CA PRO A 142 -0.13 3.43 -18.05
C PRO A 142 -1.38 2.62 -17.69
N LYS A 143 -1.34 1.80 -16.63
CA LYS A 143 -2.46 0.92 -16.24
C LYS A 143 -3.65 1.73 -15.73
N PRO A 144 -4.88 1.20 -15.86
CA PRO A 144 -6.10 1.87 -15.43
C PRO A 144 -6.15 2.16 -13.93
N GLN A 145 -6.27 3.43 -13.56
CA GLN A 145 -6.41 3.90 -12.19
C GLN A 145 -7.54 4.91 -12.06
N ALA A 146 -8.46 4.67 -11.12
CA ALA A 146 -9.46 5.68 -10.78
C ALA A 146 -9.48 5.96 -9.28
N MET A 147 -10.05 7.10 -8.90
CA MET A 147 -10.15 7.55 -7.53
C MET A 147 -11.37 8.45 -7.33
N THR A 148 -11.70 8.70 -6.08
CA THR A 148 -12.67 9.73 -5.71
C THR A 148 -11.99 10.82 -4.91
N SER A 149 -12.52 12.04 -4.98
CA SER A 149 -12.21 13.11 -4.03
C SER A 149 -13.45 13.46 -3.21
N ALA A 150 -13.26 13.88 -1.97
CA ALA A 150 -14.31 14.17 -1.01
C ALA A 150 -14.06 15.54 -0.34
N ASP A 151 -14.95 15.95 0.58
CA ASP A 151 -14.74 17.10 1.43
C ASP A 151 -13.76 16.77 2.56
N ASP A 152 -12.51 16.51 2.17
CA ASP A 152 -11.40 16.16 3.03
C ASP A 152 -10.08 16.67 2.39
N TRP A 153 -8.96 16.06 2.70
CA TRP A 153 -7.64 16.39 2.11
C TRP A 153 -7.54 16.11 0.61
N THR A 154 -8.52 15.42 0.00
CA THR A 154 -8.59 15.16 -1.45
C THR A 154 -9.41 16.20 -2.21
N ARG A 155 -9.96 17.20 -1.52
CA ARG A 155 -10.86 18.25 -2.07
C ARG A 155 -10.32 18.92 -3.32
N GLU A 156 -9.03 19.19 -3.35
CA GLU A 156 -8.39 19.95 -4.43
C GLU A 156 -7.98 19.09 -5.65
N MET A 157 -8.21 17.78 -5.62
CA MET A 157 -7.73 16.87 -6.67
C MET A 157 -8.10 17.29 -8.08
N MET A 158 -9.30 17.86 -8.30
CA MET A 158 -9.74 18.27 -9.63
C MET A 158 -8.97 19.48 -10.18
N THR A 159 -8.35 20.27 -9.32
CA THR A 159 -7.58 21.46 -9.69
C THR A 159 -6.08 21.29 -9.50
N LYS A 160 -5.67 20.33 -8.67
CA LYS A 160 -4.27 20.00 -8.37
C LYS A 160 -4.13 18.48 -8.28
N GLY A 161 -3.12 17.89 -8.86
CA GLY A 161 -2.85 16.45 -8.83
C GLY A 161 -3.55 15.67 -9.95
N TYR A 162 -4.86 15.74 -10.08
CA TYR A 162 -5.54 15.05 -11.19
C TYR A 162 -5.16 15.61 -12.58
N PRO A 163 -5.04 16.93 -12.80
CA PRO A 163 -4.52 17.46 -14.06
C PRO A 163 -3.13 16.94 -14.41
N GLU A 164 -2.24 16.79 -13.43
CA GLU A 164 -0.89 16.25 -13.64
C GLU A 164 -0.94 14.76 -14.02
N LEU A 165 -1.79 13.97 -13.34
CA LEU A 165 -2.02 12.57 -13.72
C LEU A 165 -2.60 12.47 -15.13
N GLN A 166 -3.60 13.29 -15.49
CA GLN A 166 -4.17 13.30 -16.84
C GLN A 166 -3.13 13.65 -17.89
N GLN A 167 -2.25 14.61 -17.61
CA GLN A 167 -1.18 14.98 -18.53
C GLN A 167 -0.22 13.81 -18.74
N LEU A 168 0.22 13.15 -17.67
CA LEU A 168 1.07 11.96 -17.76
C LEU A 168 0.42 10.85 -18.60
N TYR A 169 -0.83 10.51 -18.31
CA TYR A 169 -1.53 9.46 -19.04
C TYR A 169 -1.77 9.84 -20.51
N ALA A 170 -2.00 11.13 -20.80
CA ALA A 170 -2.10 11.64 -22.18
C ALA A 170 -0.75 11.53 -22.92
N MET A 171 0.38 11.86 -22.26
CA MET A 171 1.72 11.68 -22.84
C MET A 171 2.03 10.21 -23.15
N LEU A 172 1.47 9.28 -22.37
CA LEU A 172 1.58 7.84 -22.61
C LEU A 172 0.55 7.30 -23.65
N GLY A 173 -0.31 8.16 -24.18
CA GLY A 173 -1.32 7.79 -25.20
C GLY A 173 -2.55 7.07 -24.63
N VAL A 174 -2.80 7.12 -23.33
CA VAL A 174 -3.86 6.38 -22.63
C VAL A 174 -4.62 7.26 -21.62
N LYS A 175 -4.96 8.48 -22.00
CA LYS A 175 -5.61 9.48 -21.13
C LYS A 175 -6.86 8.93 -20.43
N GLU A 176 -7.60 8.05 -21.09
CA GLU A 176 -8.81 7.39 -20.57
C GLU A 176 -8.56 6.38 -19.45
N ASN A 177 -7.31 6.01 -19.21
CA ASN A 177 -6.91 5.09 -18.15
C ASN A 177 -6.71 5.78 -16.79
N VAL A 178 -6.97 7.07 -16.67
CA VAL A 178 -7.00 7.75 -15.37
C VAL A 178 -8.32 8.51 -15.20
N TYR A 179 -8.92 8.36 -14.02
CA TYR A 179 -10.20 9.00 -13.71
C TYR A 179 -10.28 9.44 -12.25
N CYS A 180 -10.80 10.63 -12.00
CA CYS A 180 -11.14 11.10 -10.65
C CYS A 180 -12.57 11.58 -10.61
N ARG A 181 -13.39 11.03 -9.72
CA ARG A 181 -14.77 11.49 -9.50
C ARG A 181 -14.86 12.40 -8.28
N PRO A 182 -15.17 13.70 -8.44
CA PRO A 182 -15.36 14.59 -7.29
C PRO A 182 -16.71 14.31 -6.61
N MET A 183 -16.68 14.16 -5.31
CA MET A 183 -17.85 13.94 -4.44
C MET A 183 -17.80 14.85 -3.21
N LEU A 184 -17.61 16.15 -3.43
CA LEU A 184 -17.35 17.15 -2.39
C LEU A 184 -18.54 17.41 -1.45
N HIS A 185 -19.68 16.80 -1.71
CA HIS A 185 -20.84 16.78 -0.81
C HIS A 185 -20.78 15.69 0.26
N PHE A 186 -19.80 14.83 0.21
CA PHE A 186 -19.50 13.85 1.25
C PHE A 186 -18.20 14.19 1.95
N GLY A 187 -18.15 14.01 3.27
CA GLY A 187 -16.89 13.93 4.00
C GLY A 187 -16.11 12.66 3.65
N HIS A 188 -15.01 12.42 4.35
CA HIS A 188 -14.15 11.25 4.15
C HIS A 188 -14.92 9.93 4.28
N ASN A 189 -14.95 9.12 3.23
CA ASN A 189 -15.76 7.91 3.19
C ASN A 189 -15.29 6.90 2.13
N TYR A 190 -15.82 5.67 2.22
CA TYR A 190 -15.87 4.71 1.12
C TYR A 190 -17.29 4.13 1.08
N ASN A 191 -18.27 5.02 0.92
CA ASN A 191 -19.70 4.69 0.91
C ASN A 191 -20.12 4.05 -0.42
N TYR A 192 -21.38 3.68 -0.51
CA TYR A 192 -21.98 3.07 -1.70
C TYR A 192 -21.72 3.86 -2.99
N VAL A 193 -21.80 5.20 -2.96
CA VAL A 193 -21.61 6.03 -4.17
C VAL A 193 -20.16 5.97 -4.67
N SER A 194 -19.20 5.95 -3.75
CA SER A 194 -17.78 5.75 -4.05
C SER A 194 -17.53 4.34 -4.59
N ARG A 195 -18.13 3.32 -3.95
CA ARG A 195 -18.00 1.93 -4.38
C ARG A 195 -18.65 1.68 -5.74
N ALA A 196 -19.80 2.29 -6.05
CA ALA A 196 -20.42 2.20 -7.36
C ALA A 196 -19.48 2.71 -8.49
N THR A 197 -18.70 3.77 -8.21
CA THR A 197 -17.67 4.23 -9.16
C THR A 197 -16.56 3.19 -9.34
N MET A 198 -16.13 2.56 -8.26
CA MET A 198 -15.12 1.49 -8.31
C MET A 198 -15.65 0.26 -9.06
N TYR A 199 -16.89 -0.13 -8.84
CA TYR A 199 -17.49 -1.27 -9.55
C TYR A 199 -17.51 -1.06 -11.06
N SER A 200 -17.97 0.09 -11.53
CA SER A 200 -17.97 0.42 -12.96
C SER A 200 -16.55 0.47 -13.54
N TRP A 201 -15.58 1.00 -12.76
CA TRP A 201 -14.18 1.03 -13.18
C TRP A 201 -13.61 -0.38 -13.36
N PHE A 202 -13.81 -1.25 -12.40
CA PHE A 202 -13.34 -2.64 -12.48
C PHE A 202 -14.12 -3.46 -13.51
N ASN A 203 -15.43 -3.26 -13.63
CA ASN A 203 -16.21 -3.89 -14.69
C ASN A 203 -15.59 -3.65 -16.07
N LYS A 204 -15.31 -2.38 -16.38
CA LYS A 204 -14.71 -1.97 -17.64
C LYS A 204 -13.31 -2.56 -17.83
N HIS A 205 -12.41 -2.35 -16.89
CA HIS A 205 -10.98 -2.62 -17.07
C HIS A 205 -10.57 -4.07 -16.80
N MET A 206 -11.33 -4.80 -15.98
CA MET A 206 -11.18 -6.24 -15.79
C MET A 206 -12.04 -7.05 -16.77
N LYS A 207 -12.85 -6.38 -17.61
CA LYS A 207 -13.75 -7.00 -18.61
C LYS A 207 -14.71 -8.01 -17.99
N LEU A 208 -15.41 -7.60 -16.93
CA LEU A 208 -16.32 -8.50 -16.20
C LEU A 208 -17.62 -8.76 -16.94
N GLY A 209 -18.03 -7.87 -17.85
CA GLY A 209 -19.23 -8.02 -18.71
C GLY A 209 -20.56 -7.83 -17.96
N LEU A 210 -20.52 -7.08 -16.84
CA LEU A 210 -21.71 -6.80 -16.05
C LEU A 210 -22.53 -5.66 -16.68
N GLU A 211 -23.84 -5.76 -16.55
CA GLU A 211 -24.76 -4.67 -16.94
C GLU A 211 -24.61 -3.49 -15.97
N GLU A 212 -24.61 -2.27 -16.52
CA GLU A 212 -24.54 -1.02 -15.75
C GLU A 212 -25.93 -0.37 -15.61
N PRO A 213 -26.26 0.28 -14.50
CA PRO A 213 -25.38 0.48 -13.31
C PRO A 213 -25.30 -0.78 -12.44
N ILE A 214 -24.12 -1.03 -11.87
CA ILE A 214 -23.93 -2.11 -10.90
C ILE A 214 -24.46 -1.64 -9.55
N ILE A 215 -25.48 -2.32 -9.05
CA ILE A 215 -26.15 -2.02 -7.79
C ILE A 215 -25.72 -3.06 -6.76
N GLU A 216 -25.39 -2.63 -5.54
CA GLU A 216 -25.12 -3.53 -4.43
C GLU A 216 -26.41 -4.19 -3.97
N ASP A 217 -26.37 -5.49 -3.80
CA ASP A 217 -27.42 -6.23 -3.12
C ASP A 217 -27.34 -5.96 -1.60
N ASP A 218 -28.48 -6.09 -0.91
CA ASP A 218 -28.49 -6.13 0.55
C ASP A 218 -27.71 -7.35 1.03
N TRP A 219 -26.94 -7.17 2.10
CA TRP A 219 -26.11 -8.23 2.67
C TRP A 219 -26.25 -8.27 4.18
N GLU A 220 -26.14 -9.46 4.73
CA GLU A 220 -26.10 -9.66 6.18
C GLU A 220 -24.64 -9.72 6.65
N PRO A 221 -24.27 -8.95 7.70
CA PRO A 221 -22.94 -9.04 8.28
C PRO A 221 -22.66 -10.45 8.82
N LEU A 222 -21.45 -10.92 8.59
CA LEU A 222 -20.97 -12.16 9.23
C LEU A 222 -21.00 -11.99 10.75
N THR A 223 -21.32 -13.07 11.45
CA THR A 223 -21.20 -13.13 12.90
C THR A 223 -19.75 -13.16 13.32
N LYS A 224 -19.47 -12.79 14.58
CA LYS A 224 -18.11 -12.85 15.11
C LYS A 224 -17.47 -14.24 14.95
N ALA A 225 -18.23 -15.32 15.13
CA ALA A 225 -17.74 -16.68 14.99
C ALA A 225 -17.31 -17.00 13.56
N GLU A 226 -18.00 -16.45 12.55
CA GLU A 226 -17.72 -16.72 11.14
C GLU A 226 -16.46 -15.99 10.61
N TYR A 227 -16.09 -14.84 11.18
CA TYR A 227 -14.89 -14.12 10.74
C TYR A 227 -13.70 -14.19 11.70
N THR A 228 -13.85 -14.80 12.90
CA THR A 228 -12.73 -14.97 13.82
C THR A 228 -11.82 -16.11 13.35
N VAL A 229 -10.56 -15.79 13.09
CA VAL A 229 -9.53 -16.74 12.64
C VAL A 229 -8.95 -17.54 13.82
N TRP A 230 -8.68 -16.85 14.93
CA TRP A 230 -7.97 -17.45 16.08
C TRP A 230 -8.91 -18.22 16.99
N ASN A 231 -8.62 -19.50 17.19
CA ASN A 231 -9.36 -20.43 18.05
C ASN A 231 -8.37 -21.49 18.59
N ASP A 232 -8.89 -22.51 19.27
CA ASP A 232 -8.06 -23.57 19.87
C ASP A 232 -7.29 -24.39 18.80
N ASP A 233 -7.87 -24.58 17.61
CA ASP A 233 -7.22 -25.27 16.48
C ASP A 233 -6.24 -24.37 15.74
N HIS A 234 -6.45 -23.06 15.79
CA HIS A 234 -5.62 -22.02 15.16
C HIS A 234 -5.25 -20.95 16.18
N PRO A 235 -4.32 -21.22 17.10
CA PRO A 235 -3.96 -20.29 18.17
C PRO A 235 -3.30 -19.03 17.62
N GLN A 236 -3.64 -17.90 18.24
CA GLN A 236 -3.07 -16.63 17.85
C GLN A 236 -1.53 -16.67 18.04
N PRO A 237 -0.74 -16.25 17.05
CA PRO A 237 0.70 -16.14 17.17
C PRO A 237 1.12 -15.18 18.28
N PRO A 238 2.26 -15.40 18.93
CA PRO A 238 2.77 -14.47 19.92
C PRO A 238 3.04 -13.09 19.30
N GLY A 239 2.80 -12.05 20.08
CA GLY A 239 2.99 -10.66 19.67
C GLY A 239 3.71 -9.84 20.74
N GLY A 240 3.62 -8.51 20.61
CA GLY A 240 4.17 -7.57 21.58
C GLY A 240 5.64 -7.23 21.34
N GLU A 241 6.31 -6.71 22.37
CA GLU A 241 7.64 -6.11 22.26
C GLU A 241 8.72 -7.11 21.81
N GLU A 242 8.67 -8.34 22.31
CA GLU A 242 9.66 -9.37 21.92
C GLU A 242 9.46 -9.81 20.44
N TYR A 243 8.23 -9.91 20.01
CA TYR A 243 7.94 -10.17 18.59
C TYR A 243 8.47 -9.03 17.71
N GLU A 244 8.23 -7.79 18.09
CA GLU A 244 8.71 -6.61 17.37
C GLU A 244 10.24 -6.62 17.23
N VAL A 245 10.95 -6.87 18.34
CA VAL A 245 12.42 -6.97 18.35
C VAL A 245 12.91 -8.11 17.45
N SER A 246 12.28 -9.26 17.51
CA SER A 246 12.66 -10.39 16.67
C SER A 246 12.42 -10.08 15.17
N LEU A 247 11.31 -9.41 14.84
CA LEU A 247 10.99 -9.00 13.50
C LEU A 247 11.99 -7.98 12.94
N THR A 248 12.32 -6.94 13.70
CA THR A 248 13.30 -5.93 13.26
C THR A 248 14.69 -6.53 13.06
N LYS A 249 15.11 -7.47 13.90
CA LYS A 249 16.37 -8.24 13.73
C LYS A 249 16.32 -9.11 12.46
N TYR A 250 15.25 -9.88 12.30
CA TYR A 250 15.07 -10.70 11.09
C TYR A 250 15.16 -9.86 9.80
N LEU A 251 14.50 -8.72 9.77
CA LEU A 251 14.55 -7.80 8.62
C LEU A 251 15.98 -7.25 8.40
N ALA A 252 16.71 -6.94 9.47
CA ALA A 252 18.10 -6.50 9.39
C ALA A 252 19.00 -7.59 8.81
N GLU A 253 18.91 -8.81 9.31
CA GLU A 253 19.69 -9.95 8.81
C GLU A 253 19.42 -10.23 7.33
N LYS A 254 18.16 -10.14 6.90
CA LYS A 254 17.80 -10.27 5.47
C LYS A 254 18.39 -9.15 4.61
N SER A 255 18.30 -7.91 5.08
CA SER A 255 18.90 -6.75 4.41
C SER A 255 20.42 -6.88 4.30
N ASP A 256 21.09 -7.26 5.37
CA ASP A 256 22.54 -7.46 5.42
C ASP A 256 22.98 -8.58 4.46
N ALA A 257 22.21 -9.67 4.41
CA ALA A 257 22.46 -10.76 3.45
C ALA A 257 22.30 -10.31 2.00
N GLN A 258 21.27 -9.52 1.69
CA GLN A 258 21.05 -8.93 0.35
C GLN A 258 22.19 -7.99 -0.03
N MET A 259 22.59 -7.09 0.86
CA MET A 259 23.71 -6.18 0.62
C MET A 259 25.03 -6.94 0.40
N LYS A 260 25.30 -7.98 1.19
CA LYS A 260 26.47 -8.84 1.02
C LYS A 260 26.44 -9.56 -0.35
N ALA A 261 25.27 -10.00 -0.81
CA ALA A 261 25.12 -10.64 -2.11
C ALA A 261 25.33 -9.65 -3.28
N LEU A 262 25.02 -8.36 -3.08
CA LEU A 262 25.23 -7.30 -4.07
C LEU A 262 26.67 -6.82 -4.14
N MET A 263 27.54 -7.14 -3.19
CA MET A 263 28.95 -6.69 -3.20
C MET A 263 29.66 -7.17 -4.47
N PRO A 264 30.26 -6.25 -5.23
CA PRO A 264 30.79 -6.56 -6.55
C PRO A 264 32.03 -7.46 -6.50
N LYS A 265 32.05 -8.52 -7.30
CA LYS A 265 33.18 -9.44 -7.45
C LYS A 265 33.79 -9.39 -8.86
N ASN A 266 33.14 -8.71 -9.78
CA ASN A 266 33.57 -8.53 -11.17
C ASN A 266 32.91 -7.25 -11.75
N LYS A 267 33.19 -6.93 -12.99
CA LYS A 267 32.70 -5.72 -13.66
C LYS A 267 31.15 -5.69 -13.75
N ASP A 268 30.54 -6.80 -14.13
CA ASP A 268 29.07 -6.86 -14.29
C ASP A 268 28.36 -6.71 -12.94
N ALA A 269 28.90 -7.34 -11.88
CA ALA A 269 28.40 -7.17 -10.52
C ALA A 269 28.58 -5.73 -10.02
N LEU A 270 29.65 -5.03 -10.45
CA LEU A 270 29.84 -3.60 -10.12
C LEU A 270 28.78 -2.72 -10.78
N GLU A 271 28.44 -2.97 -12.03
CA GLU A 271 27.36 -2.22 -12.70
C GLU A 271 26.01 -2.46 -12.03
N LYS A 272 25.70 -3.71 -11.68
CA LYS A 272 24.50 -4.03 -10.90
C LYS A 272 24.49 -3.33 -9.54
N PHE A 273 25.61 -3.33 -8.82
CA PHE A 273 25.74 -2.64 -7.54
C PHE A 273 25.50 -1.12 -7.68
N ARG A 274 26.08 -0.49 -8.70
CA ARG A 274 25.89 0.94 -9.00
C ARG A 274 24.43 1.24 -9.33
N THR A 275 23.77 0.40 -10.10
CA THR A 275 22.35 0.58 -10.45
C THR A 275 21.46 0.49 -9.21
N VAL A 276 21.62 -0.55 -8.41
CA VAL A 276 20.73 -0.81 -7.26
C VAL A 276 21.10 0.09 -6.08
N VAL A 277 22.33 -0.01 -5.59
CA VAL A 277 22.75 0.69 -4.37
C VAL A 277 23.03 2.16 -4.65
N GLY A 278 23.66 2.46 -5.78
CA GLY A 278 23.93 3.84 -6.21
C GLY A 278 22.66 4.60 -6.51
N GLY A 279 21.68 3.98 -7.18
CA GLY A 279 20.36 4.58 -7.41
C GLY A 279 19.61 4.87 -6.12
N ALA A 280 19.59 3.91 -5.20
CA ALA A 280 19.01 4.11 -3.87
C ALA A 280 19.70 5.25 -3.10
N PHE A 281 21.03 5.32 -3.14
CA PHE A 281 21.78 6.40 -2.51
C PHE A 281 21.46 7.75 -3.12
N GLN A 282 21.38 7.87 -4.46
CA GLN A 282 21.01 9.10 -5.13
C GLN A 282 19.61 9.57 -4.73
N SER A 283 18.65 8.65 -4.64
CA SER A 283 17.28 8.96 -4.18
C SER A 283 17.28 9.49 -2.74
N ILE A 284 18.05 8.88 -1.83
CA ILE A 284 18.13 9.28 -0.41
C ILE A 284 18.73 10.69 -0.27
N ILE A 285 19.75 11.05 -1.06
CA ILE A 285 20.38 12.38 -1.00
C ILE A 285 19.70 13.42 -1.89
N GLY A 286 18.58 13.07 -2.55
CA GLY A 286 17.81 13.97 -3.42
C GLY A 286 18.54 14.40 -4.69
N ARG A 287 19.53 13.63 -5.17
CA ARG A 287 20.22 13.88 -6.43
C ARG A 287 19.65 13.02 -7.54
N GLY A 288 19.45 13.64 -8.72
CA GLY A 288 18.93 12.93 -9.90
C GLY A 288 17.39 12.88 -9.95
N LEU A 289 16.75 13.68 -9.12
CA LEU A 289 15.31 13.93 -9.17
C LEU A 289 15.04 15.25 -9.87
#